data_3ef467cfc9327b82b3f8268a70d6d0db
#
_entry.id   3ef467cfc9327b82b3f8268a70d6d0db
#
_cell.length_a   1.000
_cell.length_b   1.000
_cell.length_c   1.000
_cell.angle_alpha   90.00
_cell.angle_beta   90.00
_cell.angle_gamma   90.00
#
_symmetry.space_group_name_H-M   'P 1'
#
loop_
_entity.id
_entity.type
_entity.pdbx_description
1 polymer ?
#
loop_
_entity_poly.entity_id
_entity_poly.type
_entity_poly.pdbx_seq_one_letter_code
_entity_poly.pdbx_strand_id
1 'polypeptide(L)'
;MFIIILSVILTLMVFATLSIDVKEDKFKVTKKSFLSLFCLLLIGFGCFTNIGANRVGIVYNPFKGGIQSYTLGQGYKTKSPLTKIYKINTEVQELTFKNISVQTNDSQFVNAIIKAQVKIDSNKAFEYFSKYKDKNLEDISSLLSSTMQKQLETITTQYNIMDVLGAKRDEIVNKSLDLIQKELLKDGISVLRITLVDTDAGEQIEKAISNEAVAKKEAETAEYKKQKAQLEGEAKVIEAQKEKEANELISKTLTDELLMEQFIEKWDGKLSVVSGNANGFFDISEILGGK
;
A
#
# COMPACT_ATOMS: atom_id res chain seq x y z
N MET A 1 -35.92 26.20 -12.08
CA MET A 1 -35.91 27.33 -13.04
C MET A 1 -37.33 27.93 -13.26
N PHE A 2 -38.32 27.12 -13.59
CA PHE A 2 -39.70 27.57 -13.81
C PHE A 2 -40.33 28.31 -12.61
N ILE A 3 -40.15 27.77 -11.38
CA ILE A 3 -40.66 28.36 -10.13
C ILE A 3 -40.04 29.75 -9.86
N ILE A 4 -38.78 29.96 -10.18
CA ILE A 4 -38.09 31.24 -9.96
C ILE A 4 -38.57 32.27 -10.96
N ILE A 5 -38.72 31.87 -12.22
CA ILE A 5 -39.31 32.77 -13.26
C ILE A 5 -40.72 33.13 -12.89
N LEU A 6 -41.51 32.15 -12.45
CA LEU A 6 -42.87 32.36 -12.01
C LEU A 6 -42.95 33.32 -10.80
N SER A 7 -42.03 33.16 -9.82
CA SER A 7 -41.97 34.01 -8.62
C SER A 7 -41.57 35.44 -8.97
N VAL A 8 -40.63 35.64 -9.92
CA VAL A 8 -40.25 36.99 -10.40
C VAL A 8 -41.41 37.67 -11.15
N ILE A 9 -42.09 36.92 -12.00
CA ILE A 9 -43.28 37.44 -12.72
C ILE A 9 -44.38 37.81 -11.72
N LEU A 10 -44.61 36.96 -10.72
CA LEU A 10 -45.63 37.19 -9.70
C LEU A 10 -45.27 38.40 -8.80
N THR A 11 -43.99 38.60 -8.44
CA THR A 11 -43.51 39.76 -7.70
C THR A 11 -43.65 41.07 -8.50
N LEU A 12 -43.31 41.04 -9.80
CA LEU A 12 -43.50 42.16 -10.70
C LEU A 12 -45.00 42.52 -10.86
N MET A 13 -45.86 41.50 -10.98
CA MET A 13 -47.31 41.69 -11.10
C MET A 13 -47.92 42.29 -9.84
N VAL A 14 -47.47 41.85 -8.66
CA VAL A 14 -47.91 42.37 -7.36
C VAL A 14 -47.35 43.76 -7.10
N PHE A 15 -46.11 44.06 -7.52
CA PHE A 15 -45.54 45.41 -7.46
C PHE A 15 -46.26 46.38 -8.36
N ALA A 16 -46.64 45.96 -9.58
CA ALA A 16 -47.43 46.77 -10.51
C ALA A 16 -48.83 47.09 -9.94
N THR A 17 -49.50 46.13 -9.28
CA THR A 17 -50.81 46.39 -8.64
C THR A 17 -50.70 47.26 -7.40
N LEU A 18 -49.61 47.23 -6.64
CA LEU A 18 -49.31 48.13 -5.51
C LEU A 18 -49.04 49.56 -5.99
N SER A 19 -48.38 49.71 -7.14
CA SER A 19 -48.12 51.06 -7.72
C SER A 19 -49.38 51.82 -8.19
N ILE A 20 -50.46 51.10 -8.43
CA ILE A 20 -51.70 51.65 -8.89
C ILE A 20 -52.55 52.18 -7.70
N ASP A 21 -52.40 51.63 -6.50
CA ASP A 21 -53.14 52.00 -5.28
C ASP A 21 -52.46 53.12 -4.45
N VAL A 22 -51.32 53.67 -4.88
CA VAL A 22 -50.61 54.79 -4.18
C VAL A 22 -51.27 56.20 -4.39
N LYS A 23 -52.44 56.27 -4.97
CA LYS A 23 -53.13 57.52 -5.16
C LYS A 23 -53.87 58.04 -3.94
N GLU A 24 -53.92 57.38 -2.82
CA GLU A 24 -54.43 57.89 -1.54
C GLU A 24 -53.39 57.70 -0.43
N ASP A 25 -53.01 58.77 0.23
CA ASP A 25 -51.97 58.94 1.25
C ASP A 25 -52.07 58.09 2.51
N LYS A 26 -52.46 56.85 2.44
CA LYS A 26 -52.47 55.91 3.57
C LYS A 26 -51.91 54.55 3.18
N PHE A 27 -50.73 54.18 3.76
CA PHE A 27 -50.17 52.84 3.73
C PHE A 27 -51.16 51.80 4.31
N LYS A 28 -52.05 51.29 3.49
CA LYS A 28 -52.87 50.12 3.85
C LYS A 28 -52.13 48.85 3.42
N VAL A 29 -51.61 48.13 4.42
CA VAL A 29 -51.08 46.76 4.19
C VAL A 29 -52.23 45.84 3.76
N THR A 30 -52.37 45.64 2.47
CA THR A 30 -53.41 44.77 1.89
C THR A 30 -52.92 43.31 1.85
N LYS A 31 -53.85 42.34 1.80
CA LYS A 31 -53.53 40.92 1.64
C LYS A 31 -52.57 40.64 0.45
N LYS A 32 -52.56 41.51 -0.56
CA LYS A 32 -51.67 41.48 -1.71
C LYS A 32 -50.23 41.79 -1.38
N SER A 33 -49.91 42.63 -0.37
CA SER A 33 -48.58 42.90 0.14
C SER A 33 -47.98 41.67 0.82
N PHE A 34 -48.81 40.86 1.46
CA PHE A 34 -48.37 39.61 2.08
C PHE A 34 -47.95 38.58 1.03
N LEU A 35 -48.62 38.51 -0.13
CA LEU A 35 -48.29 37.68 -1.23
C LEU A 35 -46.95 38.06 -1.87
N SER A 36 -46.62 39.37 -1.98
CA SER A 36 -45.32 39.84 -2.51
C SER A 36 -44.15 39.46 -1.57
N LEU A 37 -44.37 39.61 -0.26
CA LEU A 37 -43.37 39.17 0.74
C LEU A 37 -43.09 37.66 0.68
N PHE A 38 -44.15 36.85 0.50
CA PHE A 38 -44.04 35.41 0.33
C PHE A 38 -43.24 35.03 -0.94
N CYS A 39 -43.47 35.72 -2.06
CA CYS A 39 -42.70 35.51 -3.30
C CYS A 39 -41.21 35.88 -3.13
N LEU A 40 -40.91 36.97 -2.42
CA LEU A 40 -39.54 37.40 -2.10
C LEU A 40 -38.83 36.35 -1.24
N LEU A 41 -39.56 35.77 -0.30
CA LEU A 41 -39.07 34.71 0.56
C LEU A 41 -38.77 33.41 -0.24
N LEU A 42 -39.61 33.04 -1.22
CA LEU A 42 -39.37 31.92 -2.14
C LEU A 42 -38.13 32.14 -3.01
N ILE A 43 -37.87 33.35 -3.49
CA ILE A 43 -36.66 33.71 -4.23
C ILE A 43 -35.43 33.55 -3.32
N GLY A 44 -35.54 34.04 -2.06
CA GLY A 44 -34.50 33.88 -1.04
C GLY A 44 -34.11 32.42 -0.81
N PHE A 45 -35.08 31.51 -0.67
CA PHE A 45 -34.83 30.07 -0.58
C PHE A 45 -34.11 29.53 -1.80
N GLY A 46 -34.39 30.01 -3.00
CA GLY A 46 -33.71 29.63 -4.25
C GLY A 46 -32.22 30.02 -4.29
N CYS A 47 -31.80 30.94 -3.42
CA CYS A 47 -30.40 31.40 -3.33
C CYS A 47 -29.52 30.53 -2.45
N PHE A 48 -30.07 29.57 -1.75
CA PHE A 48 -29.30 28.67 -0.90
C PHE A 48 -29.19 27.27 -1.52
N THR A 49 -28.05 26.64 -1.32
CA THR A 49 -27.83 25.26 -1.66
C THR A 49 -27.05 24.60 -0.53
N ASN A 50 -27.39 23.33 -0.23
CA ASN A 50 -26.63 22.52 0.69
C ASN A 50 -25.80 21.53 -0.11
N ILE A 51 -24.48 21.53 0.11
CA ILE A 51 -23.53 20.57 -0.44
C ILE A 51 -23.20 19.59 0.69
N GLY A 52 -23.59 18.34 0.53
CA GLY A 52 -23.38 17.30 1.54
C GLY A 52 -21.90 17.06 1.84
N ALA A 53 -21.62 16.28 2.89
CA ALA A 53 -20.29 15.79 3.18
C ALA A 53 -19.74 14.99 2.00
N ASN A 54 -18.43 15.03 1.82
CA ASN A 54 -17.72 14.33 0.72
C ASN A 54 -18.24 14.68 -0.68
N ARG A 55 -18.77 15.91 -0.86
CA ARG A 55 -19.19 16.42 -2.15
C ARG A 55 -18.64 17.81 -2.41
N VAL A 56 -18.39 18.08 -3.68
CA VAL A 56 -17.96 19.40 -4.17
C VAL A 56 -18.99 19.91 -5.18
N GLY A 57 -19.33 21.18 -5.07
CA GLY A 57 -20.26 21.83 -6.00
C GLY A 57 -19.51 22.51 -7.14
N ILE A 58 -19.82 22.16 -8.37
CA ILE A 58 -19.38 22.86 -9.58
C ILE A 58 -20.47 23.84 -10.00
N VAL A 59 -20.08 25.09 -10.17
CA VAL A 59 -21.00 26.16 -10.50
C VAL A 59 -21.12 26.31 -12.01
N TYR A 60 -22.32 26.16 -12.53
CA TYR A 60 -22.67 26.47 -13.92
C TYR A 60 -23.48 27.73 -13.99
N ASN A 61 -22.96 28.75 -14.68
CA ASN A 61 -23.64 30.00 -14.90
C ASN A 61 -23.76 30.27 -16.40
N PRO A 62 -24.97 30.17 -16.98
CA PRO A 62 -25.18 30.39 -18.41
C PRO A 62 -24.85 31.81 -18.87
N PHE A 63 -24.87 32.80 -17.96
CA PHE A 63 -24.62 34.20 -18.28
C PHE A 63 -23.13 34.60 -18.15
N LYS A 64 -22.31 33.75 -17.50
CA LYS A 64 -20.87 33.98 -17.29
C LYS A 64 -19.99 32.93 -17.98
N GLY A 65 -20.38 32.52 -19.18
CA GLY A 65 -19.55 31.56 -19.96
C GLY A 65 -19.65 30.09 -19.55
N GLY A 66 -20.70 29.70 -18.81
CA GLY A 66 -20.95 28.31 -18.50
C GLY A 66 -20.34 27.82 -17.19
N ILE A 67 -19.47 26.80 -17.24
CA ILE A 67 -18.84 26.21 -16.06
C ILE A 67 -17.80 27.19 -15.50
N GLN A 68 -17.88 27.45 -14.18
CA GLN A 68 -16.92 28.30 -13.51
C GLN A 68 -15.76 27.48 -12.97
N SER A 69 -14.55 28.04 -13.00
CA SER A 69 -13.31 27.36 -12.56
C SER A 69 -13.19 27.21 -11.04
N TYR A 70 -14.03 27.89 -10.26
CA TYR A 70 -14.04 27.73 -8.80
C TYR A 70 -15.04 26.67 -8.36
N THR A 71 -14.71 25.96 -7.31
CA THR A 71 -15.53 24.92 -6.69
C THR A 71 -16.11 25.42 -5.37
N LEU A 72 -17.29 24.92 -5.01
CA LEU A 72 -17.91 25.18 -3.71
C LEU A 72 -17.71 23.95 -2.81
N GLY A 73 -17.06 24.16 -1.66
CA GLY A 73 -16.90 23.12 -0.64
C GLY A 73 -18.21 22.78 0.05
N GLN A 74 -18.16 21.76 0.91
CA GLN A 74 -19.30 21.27 1.71
C GLN A 74 -19.97 22.34 2.57
N GLY A 75 -21.24 22.11 2.93
CA GLY A 75 -22.08 22.96 3.77
C GLY A 75 -23.08 23.81 3.00
N TYR A 76 -23.73 24.73 3.71
CA TYR A 76 -24.65 25.67 3.11
C TYR A 76 -23.91 26.78 2.38
N LYS A 77 -24.23 26.97 1.12
CA LYS A 77 -23.61 27.97 0.25
C LYS A 77 -24.68 28.82 -0.38
N THR A 78 -24.37 30.11 -0.54
CA THR A 78 -25.21 31.02 -1.30
C THR A 78 -24.89 30.92 -2.78
N LYS A 79 -25.89 30.93 -3.62
CA LYS A 79 -25.79 30.93 -5.08
C LYS A 79 -26.73 31.93 -5.69
N SER A 80 -26.41 32.42 -6.87
CA SER A 80 -27.41 33.13 -7.67
C SER A 80 -28.57 32.21 -8.06
N PRO A 81 -29.81 32.61 -8.03
CA PRO A 81 -30.96 31.78 -8.40
C PRO A 81 -30.88 31.25 -9.84
N LEU A 82 -30.13 31.92 -10.71
CA LEU A 82 -29.93 31.54 -12.11
C LEU A 82 -28.77 30.57 -12.32
N THR A 83 -27.97 30.27 -11.27
CA THR A 83 -26.87 29.32 -11.36
C THR A 83 -27.32 27.92 -11.01
N LYS A 84 -26.82 26.92 -11.75
CA LYS A 84 -26.98 25.51 -11.44
C LYS A 84 -25.71 24.99 -10.76
N ILE A 85 -25.87 24.21 -9.71
CA ILE A 85 -24.75 23.57 -9.02
C ILE A 85 -24.83 22.06 -9.25
N TYR A 86 -23.77 21.50 -9.81
CA TYR A 86 -23.58 20.06 -9.93
C TYR A 86 -22.79 19.58 -8.71
N LYS A 87 -23.27 18.54 -8.06
CA LYS A 87 -22.69 18.03 -6.83
C LYS A 87 -21.93 16.74 -7.14
N ILE A 88 -20.62 16.85 -7.22
CA ILE A 88 -19.73 15.71 -7.52
C ILE A 88 -19.38 14.99 -6.21
N ASN A 89 -19.48 13.67 -6.22
CA ASN A 89 -19.04 12.83 -5.11
C ASN A 89 -17.51 12.73 -5.11
N THR A 90 -16.88 13.09 -3.99
CA THR A 90 -15.42 13.04 -3.78
C THR A 90 -15.03 11.93 -2.78
N GLU A 91 -15.98 11.06 -2.44
CA GLU A 91 -15.77 9.92 -1.58
C GLU A 91 -14.83 8.90 -2.24
N VAL A 92 -14.04 8.21 -1.41
CA VAL A 92 -13.17 7.14 -1.90
C VAL A 92 -14.01 5.96 -2.31
N GLN A 93 -13.83 5.50 -3.53
CA GLN A 93 -14.52 4.35 -4.11
C GLN A 93 -13.49 3.26 -4.45
N GLU A 94 -13.84 2.01 -4.21
CA GLU A 94 -13.04 0.87 -4.65
C GLU A 94 -13.61 0.35 -5.97
N LEU A 95 -12.79 0.41 -7.01
CA LEU A 95 -13.11 -0.14 -8.32
C LEU A 95 -12.29 -1.39 -8.58
N THR A 96 -12.94 -2.42 -9.12
CA THR A 96 -12.29 -3.67 -9.51
C THR A 96 -12.19 -3.75 -11.02
N PHE A 97 -10.97 -3.83 -11.51
CA PHE A 97 -10.65 -3.99 -12.93
C PHE A 97 -10.23 -5.43 -13.17
N LYS A 98 -11.01 -6.12 -13.99
CA LYS A 98 -10.75 -7.51 -14.39
C LYS A 98 -10.05 -7.52 -15.74
N ASN A 99 -9.25 -8.57 -15.97
CA ASN A 99 -8.60 -8.82 -17.26
C ASN A 99 -7.67 -7.70 -17.72
N ILE A 100 -6.88 -7.15 -16.80
CA ILE A 100 -5.78 -6.26 -17.15
C ILE A 100 -4.63 -7.12 -17.65
N SER A 101 -4.45 -7.18 -18.98
CA SER A 101 -3.34 -7.92 -19.59
C SER A 101 -2.18 -6.99 -19.82
N VAL A 102 -1.00 -7.35 -19.30
CA VAL A 102 0.24 -6.59 -19.46
C VAL A 102 1.35 -7.49 -19.99
N GLN A 103 2.23 -6.92 -20.80
CA GLN A 103 3.37 -7.63 -21.34
C GLN A 103 4.62 -7.36 -20.48
N THR A 104 5.46 -8.38 -20.35
CA THR A 104 6.76 -8.32 -19.65
C THR A 104 7.90 -8.18 -20.66
N ASN A 105 9.13 -7.91 -20.17
CA ASN A 105 10.31 -7.76 -21.01
C ASN A 105 10.62 -9.02 -21.86
N ASP A 106 10.38 -10.18 -21.29
CA ASP A 106 10.56 -11.49 -21.95
C ASP A 106 9.37 -11.90 -22.84
N SER A 107 8.54 -10.91 -23.24
CA SER A 107 7.39 -11.06 -24.14
C SER A 107 6.31 -12.01 -23.64
N GLN A 108 6.24 -12.24 -22.33
CA GLN A 108 5.16 -12.99 -21.71
C GLN A 108 4.00 -12.08 -21.35
N PHE A 109 2.78 -12.63 -21.34
CA PHE A 109 1.59 -11.90 -20.94
C PHE A 109 1.14 -12.34 -19.54
N VAL A 110 0.81 -11.36 -18.73
CA VAL A 110 0.26 -11.57 -17.39
C VAL A 110 -1.11 -10.93 -17.34
N ASN A 111 -2.12 -11.72 -16.99
CA ASN A 111 -3.48 -11.23 -16.75
C ASN A 111 -3.62 -10.96 -15.25
N ALA A 112 -4.07 -9.77 -14.91
CA ALA A 112 -4.22 -9.35 -13.52
C ALA A 112 -5.64 -8.86 -13.23
N ILE A 113 -6.11 -9.13 -12.01
CA ILE A 113 -7.27 -8.49 -11.41
C ILE A 113 -6.76 -7.43 -10.45
N ILE A 114 -7.16 -6.18 -10.70
CA ILE A 114 -6.67 -5.02 -9.95
C ILE A 114 -7.83 -4.38 -9.21
N LYS A 115 -7.65 -4.14 -7.93
CA LYS A 115 -8.50 -3.27 -7.13
C LYS A 115 -7.80 -1.93 -6.93
N ALA A 116 -8.48 -0.86 -7.26
CA ALA A 116 -7.96 0.48 -7.06
C ALA A 116 -8.91 1.30 -6.20
N GLN A 117 -8.34 1.99 -5.21
CA GLN A 117 -9.05 3.00 -4.43
C GLN A 117 -8.85 4.35 -5.09
N VAL A 118 -9.95 4.89 -5.62
CA VAL A 118 -9.96 6.11 -6.40
C VAL A 118 -10.94 7.11 -5.81
N LYS A 119 -10.64 8.39 -5.96
CA LYS A 119 -11.56 9.49 -5.61
C LYS A 119 -11.39 10.63 -6.60
N ILE A 120 -12.39 11.49 -6.69
CA ILE A 120 -12.27 12.77 -7.39
C ILE A 120 -11.58 13.76 -6.45
N ASP A 121 -10.52 14.40 -6.92
CA ASP A 121 -9.82 15.44 -6.15
C ASP A 121 -10.70 16.70 -6.06
N SER A 122 -10.98 17.11 -4.83
CA SER A 122 -11.82 18.28 -4.56
C SER A 122 -11.26 19.56 -5.18
N ASN A 123 -9.93 19.69 -5.28
CA ASN A 123 -9.27 20.87 -5.84
C ASN A 123 -9.29 20.87 -7.37
N LYS A 124 -9.39 19.69 -7.98
CA LYS A 124 -9.40 19.48 -9.43
C LYS A 124 -10.75 18.97 -9.95
N ALA A 125 -11.80 19.13 -9.17
CA ALA A 125 -13.13 18.71 -9.55
C ALA A 125 -13.67 19.47 -10.79
N PHE A 126 -13.14 20.66 -11.06
CA PHE A 126 -13.44 21.40 -12.28
C PHE A 126 -12.92 20.69 -13.53
N GLU A 127 -11.67 20.22 -13.51
CA GLU A 127 -11.03 19.48 -14.60
C GLU A 127 -11.79 18.19 -14.88
N TYR A 128 -12.14 17.47 -13.81
CA TYR A 128 -12.97 16.27 -13.92
C TYR A 128 -14.31 16.57 -14.59
N PHE A 129 -15.03 17.55 -14.09
CA PHE A 129 -16.35 17.91 -14.61
C PHE A 129 -16.29 18.41 -16.06
N SER A 130 -15.26 19.16 -16.42
CA SER A 130 -15.06 19.66 -17.79
C SER A 130 -14.92 18.54 -18.80
N LYS A 131 -14.28 17.42 -18.39
CA LYS A 131 -13.99 16.28 -19.26
C LYS A 131 -15.11 15.24 -19.25
N TYR A 132 -15.62 14.91 -18.06
CA TYR A 132 -16.55 13.80 -17.86
C TYR A 132 -17.97 14.25 -17.49
N LYS A 133 -18.19 15.54 -17.25
CA LYS A 133 -19.46 16.10 -16.79
C LYS A 133 -19.89 15.49 -15.45
N ASP A 134 -21.16 15.05 -15.37
CA ASP A 134 -21.79 14.52 -14.16
C ASP A 134 -21.69 12.98 -14.09
N LYS A 135 -20.73 12.37 -14.81
CA LYS A 135 -20.51 10.93 -14.76
C LYS A 135 -19.86 10.53 -13.42
N ASN A 136 -20.23 9.35 -12.93
CA ASN A 136 -19.58 8.73 -11.80
C ASN A 136 -18.26 8.05 -12.21
N LEU A 137 -17.40 7.69 -11.25
CA LEU A 137 -16.16 6.95 -11.52
C LEU A 137 -16.42 5.57 -12.14
N GLU A 138 -17.53 4.94 -11.80
CA GLU A 138 -17.97 3.66 -12.41
C GLU A 138 -18.28 3.80 -13.91
N ASP A 139 -18.92 4.90 -14.31
CA ASP A 139 -19.27 5.18 -15.71
C ASP A 139 -18.05 5.36 -16.61
N ILE A 140 -16.91 5.73 -16.03
CA ILE A 140 -15.64 5.91 -16.74
C ILE A 140 -14.64 4.78 -16.45
N SER A 141 -15.09 3.69 -15.82
CA SER A 141 -14.23 2.58 -15.41
C SER A 141 -13.45 1.97 -16.55
N SER A 142 -14.02 1.87 -17.76
CA SER A 142 -13.31 1.38 -18.95
C SER A 142 -12.13 2.26 -19.35
N LEU A 143 -12.27 3.58 -19.23
CA LEU A 143 -11.21 4.54 -19.50
C LEU A 143 -10.12 4.46 -18.42
N LEU A 144 -10.53 4.35 -17.16
CA LEU A 144 -9.59 4.14 -16.04
C LEU A 144 -8.81 2.84 -16.22
N SER A 145 -9.49 1.74 -16.60
CA SER A 145 -8.88 0.45 -16.91
C SER A 145 -7.81 0.56 -17.99
N SER A 146 -8.12 1.20 -19.11
CA SER A 146 -7.17 1.39 -20.22
C SER A 146 -5.96 2.23 -19.81
N THR A 147 -6.17 3.28 -19.02
CA THR A 147 -5.07 4.11 -18.52
C THR A 147 -4.18 3.34 -17.54
N MET A 148 -4.79 2.57 -16.63
CA MET A 148 -4.07 1.73 -15.68
C MET A 148 -3.26 0.66 -16.40
N GLN A 149 -3.88 -0.03 -17.38
CA GLN A 149 -3.19 -1.04 -18.19
C GLN A 149 -1.96 -0.46 -18.87
N LYS A 150 -2.11 0.68 -19.55
CA LYS A 150 -1.00 1.35 -20.25
C LYS A 150 0.16 1.71 -19.32
N GLN A 151 -0.15 2.28 -18.13
CA GLN A 151 0.90 2.68 -17.19
C GLN A 151 1.57 1.47 -16.52
N LEU A 152 0.81 0.42 -16.22
CA LEU A 152 1.35 -0.86 -15.75
C LEU A 152 2.27 -1.47 -16.79
N GLU A 153 1.84 -1.57 -18.05
CA GLU A 153 2.63 -2.11 -19.15
C GLU A 153 3.94 -1.35 -19.34
N THR A 154 3.92 -0.01 -19.21
CA THR A 154 5.13 0.82 -19.27
C THR A 154 6.18 0.42 -18.25
N ILE A 155 5.78 -0.05 -17.09
CA ILE A 155 6.69 -0.53 -16.04
C ILE A 155 7.01 -2.01 -16.23
N THR A 156 6.00 -2.87 -16.47
CA THR A 156 6.20 -4.32 -16.56
C THR A 156 7.12 -4.74 -17.71
N THR A 157 7.13 -3.99 -18.81
CA THR A 157 8.07 -4.20 -19.93
C THR A 157 9.55 -3.99 -19.58
N GLN A 158 9.86 -3.42 -18.42
CA GLN A 158 11.23 -3.27 -17.90
C GLN A 158 11.67 -4.47 -17.04
N TYR A 159 10.75 -5.37 -16.71
CA TYR A 159 10.96 -6.50 -15.81
C TYR A 159 10.60 -7.82 -16.50
N ASN A 160 11.29 -8.89 -16.11
CA ASN A 160 10.94 -10.23 -16.53
C ASN A 160 9.75 -10.77 -15.73
N ILE A 161 9.16 -11.85 -16.20
CA ILE A 161 7.98 -12.44 -15.56
C ILE A 161 8.23 -12.89 -14.12
N MET A 162 9.44 -13.36 -13.81
CA MET A 162 9.86 -13.79 -12.47
C MET A 162 9.86 -12.61 -11.49
N ASP A 163 10.33 -11.45 -11.92
CA ASP A 163 10.32 -10.23 -11.13
C ASP A 163 8.89 -9.71 -10.89
N VAL A 164 8.03 -9.77 -11.95
CA VAL A 164 6.65 -9.29 -11.90
C VAL A 164 5.79 -10.12 -10.95
N LEU A 165 5.95 -11.44 -10.97
CA LEU A 165 5.18 -12.36 -10.12
C LEU A 165 5.85 -12.60 -8.75
N GLY A 166 7.13 -12.28 -8.63
CA GLY A 166 7.98 -12.60 -7.48
C GLY A 166 8.40 -11.38 -6.64
N ALA A 167 9.71 -11.31 -6.41
CA ALA A 167 10.32 -10.43 -5.40
C ALA A 167 10.16 -8.92 -5.66
N LYS A 168 9.99 -8.49 -6.92
CA LYS A 168 9.87 -7.07 -7.29
C LYS A 168 8.43 -6.61 -7.51
N ARG A 169 7.46 -7.48 -7.22
CA ARG A 169 6.03 -7.18 -7.42
C ARG A 169 5.61 -5.86 -6.76
N ASP A 170 5.96 -5.67 -5.51
CA ASP A 170 5.60 -4.46 -4.75
C ASP A 170 6.28 -3.20 -5.31
N GLU A 171 7.53 -3.31 -5.75
CA GLU A 171 8.25 -2.22 -6.40
C GLU A 171 7.57 -1.81 -7.72
N ILE A 172 7.18 -2.78 -8.52
CA ILE A 172 6.49 -2.58 -9.81
C ILE A 172 5.14 -1.91 -9.58
N VAL A 173 4.36 -2.39 -8.60
CA VAL A 173 3.06 -1.81 -8.24
C VAL A 173 3.21 -0.35 -7.79
N ASN A 174 4.18 -0.05 -6.94
CA ASN A 174 4.42 1.30 -6.44
C ASN A 174 4.86 2.26 -7.56
N LYS A 175 5.80 1.84 -8.42
CA LYS A 175 6.21 2.64 -9.59
C LYS A 175 5.05 2.88 -10.55
N SER A 176 4.22 1.87 -10.76
CA SER A 176 3.03 1.99 -11.62
C SER A 176 1.99 2.92 -11.00
N LEU A 177 1.77 2.85 -9.67
CA LEU A 177 0.88 3.76 -8.95
C LEU A 177 1.29 5.22 -9.14
N ASP A 178 2.59 5.53 -9.04
CA ASP A 178 3.11 6.89 -9.24
C ASP A 178 2.82 7.43 -10.66
N LEU A 179 2.98 6.59 -11.69
CA LEU A 179 2.67 6.97 -13.07
C LEU A 179 1.16 7.14 -13.28
N ILE A 180 0.36 6.20 -12.77
CA ILE A 180 -1.09 6.24 -12.87
C ILE A 180 -1.63 7.49 -12.16
N GLN A 181 -1.13 7.77 -10.95
CA GLN A 181 -1.54 8.94 -10.19
C GLN A 181 -1.20 10.24 -10.92
N LYS A 182 0.00 10.37 -11.47
CA LYS A 182 0.41 11.55 -12.25
C LYS A 182 -0.48 11.77 -13.47
N GLU A 183 -0.86 10.70 -14.16
CA GLU A 183 -1.70 10.80 -15.35
C GLU A 183 -3.14 11.14 -15.02
N LEU A 184 -3.76 10.39 -14.10
CA LEU A 184 -5.16 10.58 -13.73
C LEU A 184 -5.42 11.86 -12.93
N LEU A 185 -4.40 12.37 -12.22
CA LEU A 185 -4.50 13.64 -11.51
C LEU A 185 -4.67 14.85 -12.46
N LYS A 186 -4.22 14.74 -13.71
CA LYS A 186 -4.49 15.75 -14.76
C LYS A 186 -5.98 15.86 -15.05
N ASP A 187 -6.68 14.77 -14.90
CA ASP A 187 -8.12 14.64 -15.12
C ASP A 187 -8.96 14.85 -13.85
N GLY A 188 -8.32 15.26 -12.75
CA GLY A 188 -8.97 15.47 -11.46
C GLY A 188 -9.30 14.17 -10.70
N ILE A 189 -8.68 13.05 -11.06
CA ILE A 189 -8.86 11.76 -10.39
C ILE A 189 -7.61 11.42 -9.59
N SER A 190 -7.77 11.16 -8.30
CA SER A 190 -6.69 10.74 -7.40
C SER A 190 -6.81 9.25 -7.11
N VAL A 191 -5.73 8.50 -7.39
CA VAL A 191 -5.62 7.09 -7.07
C VAL A 191 -4.81 6.96 -5.78
N LEU A 192 -5.42 6.41 -4.74
CA LEU A 192 -4.81 6.32 -3.41
C LEU A 192 -4.01 5.04 -3.25
N ARG A 193 -4.53 3.95 -3.81
CA ARG A 193 -3.94 2.62 -3.68
C ARG A 193 -4.33 1.74 -4.87
N ILE A 194 -3.40 0.88 -5.25
CA ILE A 194 -3.63 -0.22 -6.18
C ILE A 194 -3.25 -1.51 -5.48
N THR A 195 -4.09 -2.53 -5.63
CA THR A 195 -3.84 -3.87 -5.10
C THR A 195 -4.04 -4.89 -6.23
N LEU A 196 -3.02 -5.68 -6.48
CA LEU A 196 -3.13 -6.85 -7.35
C LEU A 196 -3.76 -7.98 -6.54
N VAL A 197 -4.98 -8.37 -6.91
CA VAL A 197 -5.74 -9.41 -6.20
C VAL A 197 -5.34 -10.78 -6.71
N ASP A 198 -5.22 -10.91 -8.03
CA ASP A 198 -4.90 -12.15 -8.69
C ASP A 198 -4.04 -11.86 -9.92
N THR A 199 -3.12 -12.76 -10.22
CA THR A 199 -2.24 -12.67 -11.39
C THR A 199 -2.12 -14.06 -11.98
N ASP A 200 -2.50 -14.20 -13.25
CA ASP A 200 -2.43 -15.43 -14.01
C ASP A 200 -1.46 -15.26 -15.18
N ALA A 201 -0.40 -16.03 -15.18
CA ALA A 201 0.59 -16.07 -16.24
C ALA A 201 0.46 -17.33 -17.13
N GLY A 202 -0.48 -18.19 -16.81
CA GLY A 202 -0.68 -19.48 -17.44
C GLY A 202 0.08 -20.62 -16.76
N GLU A 203 -0.56 -21.79 -16.72
CA GLU A 203 -0.11 -22.98 -15.96
C GLU A 203 1.33 -23.41 -16.27
N GLN A 204 1.77 -23.28 -17.52
CA GLN A 204 3.12 -23.68 -17.92
C GLN A 204 4.18 -22.74 -17.32
N ILE A 205 3.90 -21.45 -17.30
CA ILE A 205 4.82 -20.45 -16.74
C ILE A 205 4.85 -20.54 -15.21
N GLU A 206 3.72 -20.74 -14.58
CA GLU A 206 3.64 -20.94 -13.13
C GLU A 206 4.40 -22.18 -12.67
N LYS A 207 4.34 -23.29 -13.43
CA LYS A 207 5.15 -24.48 -13.19
C LYS A 207 6.65 -24.20 -13.37
N ALA A 208 7.03 -23.45 -14.41
CA ALA A 208 8.44 -23.10 -14.64
C ALA A 208 8.98 -22.25 -13.49
N ILE A 209 8.20 -21.26 -13.05
CA ILE A 209 8.54 -20.39 -11.89
C ILE A 209 8.70 -21.24 -10.61
N SER A 210 7.75 -22.13 -10.35
CA SER A 210 7.80 -23.02 -9.20
C SER A 210 9.06 -23.90 -9.20
N ASN A 211 9.37 -24.49 -10.36
CA ASN A 211 10.56 -25.34 -10.51
C ASN A 211 11.87 -24.55 -10.31
N GLU A 212 11.95 -23.33 -10.85
CA GLU A 212 13.11 -22.46 -10.66
C GLU A 212 13.27 -22.02 -9.20
N ALA A 213 12.16 -21.68 -8.53
CA ALA A 213 12.18 -21.34 -7.11
C ALA A 213 12.64 -22.51 -6.24
N VAL A 214 12.21 -23.74 -6.57
CA VAL A 214 12.66 -24.98 -5.89
C VAL A 214 14.14 -25.20 -6.12
N ALA A 215 14.61 -25.14 -7.38
CA ALA A 215 16.02 -25.32 -7.72
C ALA A 215 16.93 -24.28 -7.02
N LYS A 216 16.50 -23.03 -6.97
CA LYS A 216 17.23 -21.98 -6.24
C LYS A 216 17.32 -22.27 -4.75
N LYS A 217 16.23 -22.70 -4.14
CA LYS A 217 16.19 -23.05 -2.72
C LYS A 217 17.04 -24.28 -2.41
N GLU A 218 17.08 -25.26 -3.31
CA GLU A 218 17.97 -26.43 -3.18
C GLU A 218 19.42 -26.01 -3.27
N ALA A 219 19.80 -25.14 -4.21
CA ALA A 219 21.16 -24.61 -4.33
C ALA A 219 21.58 -23.83 -3.07
N GLU A 220 20.73 -22.94 -2.55
CA GLU A 220 20.97 -22.20 -1.30
C GLU A 220 21.13 -23.17 -0.10
N THR A 221 20.30 -24.19 -0.05
CA THR A 221 20.38 -25.23 1.01
C THR A 221 21.68 -26.04 0.92
N ALA A 222 22.12 -26.38 -0.29
CA ALA A 222 23.38 -27.06 -0.51
C ALA A 222 24.59 -26.22 -0.11
N GLU A 223 24.58 -24.95 -0.43
CA GLU A 223 25.62 -23.99 -0.03
C GLU A 223 25.67 -23.81 1.50
N TYR A 224 24.52 -23.65 2.13
CA TYR A 224 24.43 -23.60 3.60
C TYR A 224 24.97 -24.86 4.26
N LYS A 225 24.62 -26.04 3.73
CA LYS A 225 25.17 -27.32 4.24
C LYS A 225 26.70 -27.42 4.09
N LYS A 226 27.23 -26.89 2.96
CA LYS A 226 28.69 -26.86 2.72
C LYS A 226 29.38 -25.93 3.73
N GLN A 227 28.84 -24.73 3.94
CA GLN A 227 29.37 -23.77 4.93
C GLN A 227 29.31 -24.33 6.34
N LYS A 228 28.21 -24.98 6.71
CA LYS A 228 28.05 -25.63 8.01
C LYS A 228 29.08 -26.72 8.21
N ALA A 229 29.28 -27.58 7.20
CA ALA A 229 30.29 -28.66 7.27
C ALA A 229 31.73 -28.10 7.38
N GLN A 230 32.03 -26.99 6.70
CA GLN A 230 33.32 -26.31 6.83
C GLN A 230 33.52 -25.76 8.25
N LEU A 231 32.53 -25.03 8.80
CA LEU A 231 32.62 -24.52 10.17
C LEU A 231 32.72 -25.62 11.22
N GLU A 232 32.00 -26.70 11.06
CA GLU A 232 32.11 -27.88 11.94
C GLU A 232 33.51 -28.56 11.83
N GLY A 233 34.07 -28.61 10.61
CA GLY A 233 35.43 -29.07 10.38
C GLY A 233 36.49 -28.19 11.07
N GLU A 234 36.37 -26.86 10.90
CA GLU A 234 37.27 -25.88 11.55
C GLU A 234 37.13 -25.93 13.09
N ALA A 235 35.92 -26.06 13.61
CA ALA A 235 35.70 -26.19 15.06
C ALA A 235 36.40 -27.45 15.62
N LYS A 236 36.32 -28.60 14.94
CA LYS A 236 37.02 -29.82 15.35
C LYS A 236 38.53 -29.68 15.30
N VAL A 237 39.08 -28.98 14.30
CA VAL A 237 40.52 -28.70 14.22
C VAL A 237 40.96 -27.81 15.38
N ILE A 238 40.20 -26.78 15.69
CA ILE A 238 40.50 -25.88 16.81
C ILE A 238 40.41 -26.64 18.15
N GLU A 239 39.42 -27.50 18.33
CA GLU A 239 39.24 -28.32 19.52
C GLU A 239 40.42 -29.27 19.71
N ALA A 240 40.81 -29.99 18.64
CA ALA A 240 41.97 -30.91 18.68
C ALA A 240 43.28 -30.13 18.94
N GLN A 241 43.42 -28.92 18.41
CA GLN A 241 44.60 -28.11 18.65
C GLN A 241 44.68 -27.63 20.10
N LYS A 242 43.55 -27.21 20.67
CA LYS A 242 43.46 -26.83 22.09
C LYS A 242 43.71 -28.03 23.02
N GLU A 243 43.18 -29.20 22.67
CA GLU A 243 43.45 -30.44 23.42
C GLU A 243 44.93 -30.80 23.39
N LYS A 244 45.57 -30.67 22.21
CA LYS A 244 47.04 -30.87 22.09
C LYS A 244 47.82 -29.88 22.96
N GLU A 245 47.48 -28.60 22.90
CA GLU A 245 48.13 -27.55 23.73
C GLU A 245 47.92 -27.82 25.23
N ALA A 246 46.70 -28.25 25.63
CA ALA A 246 46.42 -28.61 27.03
C ALA A 246 47.26 -29.82 27.46
N ASN A 247 47.35 -30.84 26.63
CA ASN A 247 48.16 -32.05 26.91
C ASN A 247 49.66 -31.72 26.96
N GLU A 248 50.19 -30.82 26.10
CA GLU A 248 51.58 -30.33 26.17
C GLU A 248 51.87 -29.53 27.44
N LEU A 249 50.92 -28.71 27.87
CA LEU A 249 51.04 -27.97 29.15
C LEU A 249 51.03 -28.94 30.34
N ILE A 250 50.11 -29.92 30.34
CA ILE A 250 50.05 -30.93 31.39
C ILE A 250 51.36 -31.71 31.43
N SER A 251 51.89 -32.15 30.27
CA SER A 251 53.15 -32.93 30.24
C SER A 251 54.36 -32.13 30.70
N LYS A 252 54.36 -30.80 30.50
CA LYS A 252 55.44 -29.91 31.00
C LYS A 252 55.34 -29.58 32.48
N THR A 253 54.16 -29.69 33.05
CA THR A 253 53.90 -29.37 34.47
C THR A 253 53.83 -30.63 35.33
N LEU A 254 53.71 -31.86 34.73
CA LEU A 254 53.74 -33.09 35.45
C LEU A 254 55.21 -33.44 35.77
N THR A 255 55.63 -33.08 36.94
CA THR A 255 56.82 -33.66 37.54
C THR A 255 56.49 -35.00 38.14
N ASP A 256 57.49 -35.90 38.25
CA ASP A 256 57.36 -37.28 38.85
C ASP A 256 56.72 -37.18 40.26
N GLU A 257 57.00 -36.13 40.98
CA GLU A 257 56.38 -35.82 42.30
C GLU A 257 54.89 -35.58 42.27
N LEU A 258 54.42 -34.83 41.28
CA LEU A 258 53.00 -34.55 41.12
C LEU A 258 52.20 -35.76 40.64
N LEU A 259 52.81 -36.62 39.80
CA LEU A 259 52.21 -37.87 39.38
C LEU A 259 52.06 -38.87 40.54
N MET A 260 53.07 -38.86 41.47
CA MET A 260 52.98 -39.63 42.71
C MET A 260 51.87 -39.12 43.64
N GLU A 261 51.72 -37.82 43.79
CA GLU A 261 50.67 -37.21 44.63
C GLU A 261 49.27 -37.56 44.09
N GLN A 262 49.05 -37.41 42.81
CA GLN A 262 47.77 -37.81 42.16
C GLN A 262 47.51 -39.31 42.20
N PHE A 263 48.55 -40.11 42.13
CA PHE A 263 48.43 -41.58 42.27
C PHE A 263 48.02 -41.94 43.70
N ILE A 264 48.62 -41.30 44.70
CA ILE A 264 48.31 -41.53 46.13
C ILE A 264 46.89 -41.06 46.45
N GLU A 265 46.43 -39.92 45.87
CA GLU A 265 45.08 -39.39 46.09
C GLU A 265 43.99 -40.29 45.50
N LYS A 266 44.24 -40.91 44.35
CA LYS A 266 43.29 -41.76 43.66
C LYS A 266 43.42 -43.25 44.04
N TRP A 267 44.41 -43.60 44.84
CA TRP A 267 44.63 -44.97 45.23
C TRP A 267 43.66 -45.46 46.31
N ASP A 268 42.87 -46.45 45.98
CA ASP A 268 41.85 -47.05 46.86
C ASP A 268 42.45 -48.01 47.93
N GLY A 269 43.77 -48.03 48.10
CA GLY A 269 44.47 -48.85 49.10
C GLY A 269 44.53 -50.35 48.77
N LYS A 270 44.14 -50.75 47.58
CA LYS A 270 44.19 -52.11 47.15
C LYS A 270 45.27 -52.29 46.08
N LEU A 271 46.22 -53.17 46.39
CA LEU A 271 47.14 -53.64 45.38
C LEU A 271 46.39 -54.58 44.40
N SER A 272 46.27 -54.16 43.13
CA SER A 272 45.77 -55.10 42.11
C SER A 272 46.81 -56.24 41.90
N VAL A 273 46.48 -57.43 42.36
CA VAL A 273 47.26 -58.59 42.09
C VAL A 273 47.09 -59.00 40.63
N VAL A 274 47.86 -58.41 39.74
CA VAL A 274 48.01 -58.91 38.39
C VAL A 274 49.08 -60.02 38.43
N SER A 275 48.58 -61.24 38.58
CA SER A 275 49.40 -62.45 38.40
C SER A 275 49.57 -62.67 36.89
N GLY A 276 50.59 -62.12 36.32
CA GLY A 276 50.92 -62.31 34.91
C GLY A 276 52.25 -61.64 34.58
N ASN A 277 53.13 -62.39 33.95
CA ASN A 277 54.45 -62.02 33.51
C ASN A 277 54.46 -60.77 32.62
N ALA A 278 54.30 -59.59 33.18
CA ALA A 278 54.51 -58.36 32.53
C ALA A 278 55.59 -57.60 33.31
N ASN A 279 56.69 -57.30 32.67
CA ASN A 279 57.66 -56.33 33.19
C ASN A 279 56.92 -55.07 33.58
N GLY A 280 56.78 -54.84 34.87
CA GLY A 280 56.01 -53.74 35.43
C GLY A 280 56.50 -52.39 34.90
N PHE A 281 55.60 -51.57 34.52
CA PHE A 281 55.91 -50.19 34.07
C PHE A 281 56.43 -49.30 35.18
N PHE A 282 56.46 -49.77 36.42
CA PHE A 282 57.05 -49.06 37.55
C PHE A 282 57.79 -50.01 38.48
N ASP A 283 59.12 -49.88 38.59
CA ASP A 283 59.88 -50.52 39.64
C ASP A 283 59.80 -49.63 40.92
N ILE A 284 58.87 -50.03 41.79
CA ILE A 284 58.65 -49.34 43.09
C ILE A 284 59.88 -49.43 43.98
N SER A 285 60.83 -50.35 43.71
CA SER A 285 62.06 -50.45 44.49
C SER A 285 63.04 -49.31 44.27
N GLU A 286 63.01 -48.68 43.08
CA GLU A 286 63.81 -47.52 42.73
C GLU A 286 63.27 -46.19 43.36
N ILE A 287 61.97 -46.13 43.65
CA ILE A 287 61.28 -44.97 44.22
C ILE A 287 61.33 -44.99 45.76
N LEU A 288 61.33 -46.17 46.36
CA LEU A 288 61.37 -46.33 47.84
C LEU A 288 62.76 -46.57 48.41
N GLY A 289 63.78 -46.76 47.60
CA GLY A 289 65.14 -47.10 48.02
C GLY A 289 66.15 -46.03 47.74
N GLY A 290 65.98 -44.85 48.32
CA GLY A 290 67.02 -43.87 48.45
C GLY A 290 68.04 -44.36 49.48
N LYS A 291 68.99 -45.22 49.10
CA LYS A 291 70.40 -45.24 49.42
C LYS A 291 71.01 -46.24 48.57
#